data_917107f3552a3f7665c397eca612787b
#
_entry.id   917107f3552a3f7665c397eca612787b
#
_cell.length_a   1.000
_cell.length_b   1.000
_cell.length_c   1.000
_cell.angle_alpha   90.00
_cell.angle_beta   90.00
_cell.angle_gamma   90.00
#
_symmetry.space_group_name_H-M   'P 1'
#
loop_
_entity.id
_entity.type
_entity.pdbx_description
1 polymer ?
#
loop_
_entity_poly.entity_id
_entity_poly.type
_entity_poly.pdbx_seq_one_letter_code
_entity_poly.pdbx_strand_id
1 'polypeptide(L)'
;MSQDFIVGTFVREEKNRFLCTVNVEGIDEECYIPSSCRLGNFLELAGKRVLLRENKKGNSRTRYAVYAINFKQNYMVLRTAEANDIIRRSISSRRFAYLGNRKIVEKESIVDGYKADLFLPETATVIEIKSIISTRNEAVFPTVFSERALEQFCKLKELLTKGYKVVYIYVSLNPYVKQVKLSTDKHLMEYKKMFCECMELGMCCKAYAAEMKNGETLIKKEIEIVID
;
A
#
# COMPACT_ATOMS: atom_id res chain seq x y z
N MET A 1 -12.25 1.68 17.91
CA MET A 1 -13.01 0.43 17.94
C MET A 1 -12.10 -0.65 17.42
N SER A 2 -11.77 -1.67 18.22
CA SER A 2 -11.03 -2.84 17.75
C SER A 2 -11.81 -3.45 16.59
N GLN A 3 -11.17 -3.67 15.46
CA GLN A 3 -11.80 -4.33 14.33
C GLN A 3 -11.84 -5.82 14.66
N ASP A 4 -13.03 -6.40 14.75
CA ASP A 4 -13.20 -7.82 14.97
C ASP A 4 -12.79 -8.56 13.68
N PHE A 5 -11.69 -9.30 13.76
CA PHE A 5 -11.24 -10.19 12.70
C PHE A 5 -11.71 -11.62 12.98
N ILE A 6 -12.14 -12.28 11.94
CA ILE A 6 -12.33 -13.73 11.96
C ILE A 6 -10.99 -14.38 11.62
N VAL A 7 -10.60 -15.38 12.37
CA VAL A 7 -9.35 -16.12 12.17
C VAL A 7 -9.64 -17.38 11.35
N GLY A 8 -8.87 -17.59 10.30
CA GLY A 8 -8.92 -18.81 9.50
C GLY A 8 -7.53 -19.34 9.20
N THR A 9 -7.49 -20.52 8.58
CA THR A 9 -6.27 -21.15 8.08
C THR A 9 -6.31 -21.16 6.56
N PHE A 10 -5.28 -20.60 5.92
CA PHE A 10 -5.19 -20.54 4.46
C PHE A 10 -5.02 -21.96 3.89
N VAL A 11 -5.85 -22.35 2.94
CA VAL A 11 -5.78 -23.67 2.30
C VAL A 11 -5.06 -23.58 0.96
N ARG A 12 -5.58 -22.78 0.02
CA ARG A 12 -4.99 -22.60 -1.33
C ARG A 12 -5.46 -21.35 -2.03
N GLU A 13 -4.67 -20.87 -2.98
CA GLU A 13 -5.13 -19.90 -4.00
C GLU A 13 -5.96 -20.61 -5.06
N GLU A 14 -6.98 -19.95 -5.57
CA GLU A 14 -7.81 -20.47 -6.67
C GLU A 14 -7.24 -20.06 -8.04
N LYS A 15 -7.80 -20.64 -9.14
CA LYS A 15 -7.42 -20.24 -10.51
C LYS A 15 -7.58 -18.75 -10.73
N ASN A 16 -8.66 -18.18 -10.23
CA ASN A 16 -8.84 -16.73 -10.17
C ASN A 16 -7.95 -16.16 -9.06
N ARG A 17 -6.97 -15.35 -9.42
CA ARG A 17 -5.97 -14.75 -8.50
C ARG A 17 -6.58 -13.91 -7.36
N PHE A 18 -7.82 -13.51 -7.49
CA PHE A 18 -8.53 -12.75 -6.46
C PHE A 18 -9.32 -13.62 -5.50
N LEU A 19 -9.24 -14.94 -5.64
CA LEU A 19 -9.95 -15.89 -4.80
C LEU A 19 -8.99 -16.89 -4.16
N CYS A 20 -9.34 -17.30 -2.95
CA CYS A 20 -8.66 -18.36 -2.21
C CYS A 20 -9.66 -19.16 -1.37
N THR A 21 -9.24 -20.32 -0.95
CA THR A 21 -9.95 -21.12 0.06
C THR A 21 -9.28 -20.93 1.41
N VAL A 22 -10.06 -20.62 2.41
CA VAL A 22 -9.65 -20.48 3.82
C VAL A 22 -10.53 -21.39 4.68
N ASN A 23 -9.94 -22.19 5.54
CA ASN A 23 -10.69 -22.96 6.54
C ASN A 23 -11.04 -22.05 7.72
N VAL A 24 -12.34 -21.90 7.97
CA VAL A 24 -12.92 -21.12 9.08
C VAL A 24 -13.74 -22.08 9.92
N GLU A 25 -13.33 -22.31 11.16
CA GLU A 25 -14.03 -23.19 12.11
C GLU A 25 -14.32 -24.60 11.56
N GLY A 26 -13.40 -25.15 10.74
CA GLY A 26 -13.53 -26.48 10.13
C GLY A 26 -14.24 -26.50 8.77
N ILE A 27 -14.75 -25.36 8.29
CA ILE A 27 -15.45 -25.23 7.01
C ILE A 27 -14.55 -24.50 6.02
N ASP A 28 -14.41 -25.03 4.81
CA ASP A 28 -13.68 -24.39 3.72
C ASP A 28 -14.57 -23.35 3.04
N GLU A 29 -14.16 -22.08 3.15
CA GLU A 29 -14.84 -20.90 2.63
C GLU A 29 -14.08 -20.28 1.46
N GLU A 30 -14.78 -19.94 0.37
CA GLU A 30 -14.21 -19.11 -0.69
C GLU A 30 -14.11 -17.67 -0.22
N CYS A 31 -12.88 -17.11 -0.22
CA CYS A 31 -12.57 -15.78 0.27
C CYS A 31 -11.96 -14.92 -0.84
N TYR A 32 -12.22 -13.61 -0.80
CA TYR A 32 -11.56 -12.64 -1.68
C TYR A 32 -10.16 -12.31 -1.17
N ILE A 33 -9.17 -12.29 -2.08
CA ILE A 33 -7.81 -11.78 -1.82
C ILE A 33 -7.64 -10.42 -2.50
N PRO A 34 -7.45 -9.32 -1.77
CA PRO A 34 -7.26 -7.99 -2.35
C PRO A 34 -5.79 -7.75 -2.75
N SER A 35 -5.22 -8.63 -3.55
CA SER A 35 -3.84 -8.54 -4.03
C SER A 35 -3.78 -8.47 -5.55
N SER A 36 -2.90 -7.64 -6.07
CA SER A 36 -2.69 -7.48 -7.52
C SER A 36 -1.84 -8.61 -8.13
N CYS A 37 -1.16 -9.41 -7.32
CA CYS A 37 -0.31 -10.52 -7.75
C CYS A 37 -0.67 -11.81 -7.02
N ARG A 38 -0.28 -12.96 -7.60
CA ARG A 38 -0.34 -14.24 -6.89
C ARG A 38 0.66 -14.26 -5.75
N LEU A 39 0.15 -14.43 -4.54
CA LEU A 39 0.97 -14.43 -3.33
C LEU A 39 1.85 -15.68 -3.24
N GLY A 40 1.36 -16.82 -3.73
CA GLY A 40 2.10 -18.08 -3.75
C GLY A 40 3.41 -18.04 -4.54
N ASN A 41 3.61 -17.04 -5.42
CA ASN A 41 4.87 -16.87 -6.15
C ASN A 41 6.04 -16.46 -5.23
N PHE A 42 5.78 -15.93 -4.04
CA PHE A 42 6.81 -15.43 -3.13
C PHE A 42 6.56 -15.71 -1.65
N LEU A 43 5.42 -16.34 -1.33
CA LEU A 43 5.02 -16.62 0.04
C LEU A 43 4.40 -18.02 0.14
N GLU A 44 4.93 -18.86 1.01
CA GLU A 44 4.22 -20.06 1.44
C GLU A 44 2.94 -19.67 2.18
N LEU A 45 1.79 -20.05 1.65
CA LEU A 45 0.48 -19.64 2.16
C LEU A 45 -0.22 -20.78 2.92
N ALA A 46 -0.15 -22.01 2.40
CA ALA A 46 -0.88 -23.15 2.96
C ALA A 46 -0.56 -23.36 4.45
N GLY A 47 -1.59 -23.59 5.23
CA GLY A 47 -1.50 -23.79 6.68
C GLY A 47 -1.24 -22.52 7.50
N LYS A 48 -1.04 -21.35 6.88
CA LYS A 48 -0.83 -20.10 7.61
C LYS A 48 -2.15 -19.54 8.15
N ARG A 49 -2.07 -18.99 9.34
CA ARG A 49 -3.18 -18.22 9.93
C ARG A 49 -3.42 -16.94 9.14
N VAL A 50 -4.66 -16.66 8.83
CA VAL A 50 -5.11 -15.43 8.18
C VAL A 50 -6.14 -14.71 9.02
N LEU A 51 -6.21 -13.40 8.86
CA LEU A 51 -7.24 -12.55 9.40
C LEU A 51 -8.22 -12.17 8.29
N LEU A 52 -9.48 -12.41 8.53
CA LEU A 52 -10.56 -12.16 7.58
C LEU A 52 -11.41 -11.00 8.05
N ARG A 53 -11.96 -10.26 7.11
CA ARG A 53 -13.06 -9.32 7.32
C ARG A 53 -14.29 -9.82 6.61
N GLU A 54 -15.43 -9.66 7.24
CA GLU A 54 -16.72 -9.94 6.60
C GLU A 54 -17.03 -8.84 5.58
N ASN A 55 -17.45 -9.26 4.38
CA ASN A 55 -17.88 -8.36 3.32
C ASN A 55 -19.29 -7.88 3.63
N LYS A 56 -19.43 -6.65 4.13
CA LYS A 56 -20.71 -6.04 4.49
C LYS A 56 -21.58 -5.62 3.29
N LYS A 57 -21.09 -5.71 2.05
CA LYS A 57 -21.87 -5.37 0.86
C LYS A 57 -22.71 -6.56 0.42
N GLY A 58 -24.03 -6.42 0.43
CA GLY A 58 -25.00 -7.47 0.09
C GLY A 58 -24.86 -8.13 -1.29
N ASN A 59 -24.02 -7.57 -2.19
CA ASN A 59 -23.72 -8.10 -3.53
C ASN A 59 -22.30 -8.65 -3.64
N SER A 60 -21.62 -8.93 -2.55
CA SER A 60 -20.28 -9.54 -2.61
C SER A 60 -20.41 -11.04 -2.89
N ARG A 61 -19.65 -11.55 -3.89
CA ARG A 61 -19.61 -12.98 -4.23
C ARG A 61 -19.10 -13.83 -3.05
N THR A 62 -18.16 -13.30 -2.27
CA THR A 62 -17.57 -13.99 -1.13
C THR A 62 -18.04 -13.37 0.18
N ARG A 63 -18.27 -14.21 1.19
CA ARG A 63 -18.61 -13.75 2.53
C ARG A 63 -17.46 -13.03 3.21
N TYR A 64 -16.24 -13.49 2.96
CA TYR A 64 -15.03 -12.96 3.60
C TYR A 64 -14.02 -12.41 2.60
N ALA A 65 -13.23 -11.45 3.06
CA ALA A 65 -12.02 -10.98 2.40
C ALA A 65 -10.82 -11.19 3.33
N VAL A 66 -9.72 -11.69 2.77
CA VAL A 66 -8.46 -11.81 3.50
C VAL A 66 -7.91 -10.41 3.74
N TYR A 67 -7.67 -10.06 5.00
CA TYR A 67 -7.10 -8.79 5.40
C TYR A 67 -5.59 -8.89 5.58
N ALA A 68 -5.14 -9.90 6.31
CA ALA A 68 -3.73 -10.10 6.61
C ALA A 68 -3.40 -11.58 6.76
N ILE A 69 -2.14 -11.93 6.55
CA ILE A 69 -1.59 -13.27 6.74
C ILE A 69 -0.49 -13.24 7.79
N ASN A 70 -0.41 -14.29 8.60
CA ASN A 70 0.66 -14.46 9.57
C ASN A 70 2.02 -14.52 8.86
N PHE A 71 2.93 -13.67 9.29
CA PHE A 71 4.29 -13.60 8.78
C PHE A 71 5.27 -13.38 9.92
N LYS A 72 6.10 -14.38 10.21
CA LYS A 72 6.97 -14.41 11.38
C LYS A 72 6.13 -14.25 12.67
N GLN A 73 6.47 -13.29 13.52
CA GLN A 73 5.80 -13.00 14.80
C GLN A 73 4.69 -11.94 14.68
N ASN A 74 4.32 -11.54 13.46
CA ASN A 74 3.32 -10.50 13.21
C ASN A 74 2.44 -10.89 12.01
N TYR A 75 1.68 -9.96 11.51
CA TYR A 75 0.89 -10.08 10.29
C TYR A 75 1.41 -9.17 9.19
N MET A 76 1.41 -9.67 7.98
CA MET A 76 1.56 -8.87 6.76
C MET A 76 0.17 -8.58 6.21
N VAL A 77 -0.17 -7.30 6.07
CA VAL A 77 -1.47 -6.89 5.56
C VAL A 77 -1.48 -7.05 4.04
N LEU A 78 -2.54 -7.67 3.52
CA LEU A 78 -2.71 -7.94 2.09
C LEU A 78 -3.68 -6.96 1.43
N ARG A 79 -4.50 -6.26 2.22
CA ARG A 79 -5.40 -5.21 1.73
C ARG A 79 -4.60 -3.97 1.37
N THR A 80 -4.27 -3.81 0.08
CA THR A 80 -3.41 -2.70 -0.42
C THR A 80 -3.98 -1.31 -0.13
N ALA A 81 -5.31 -1.14 -0.17
CA ALA A 81 -5.97 0.11 0.17
C ALA A 81 -5.73 0.56 1.64
N GLU A 82 -5.25 -0.34 2.50
CA GLU A 82 -4.89 0.00 3.88
C GLU A 82 -3.76 1.03 3.97
N ALA A 83 -2.88 1.08 2.96
CA ALA A 83 -1.83 2.08 2.88
C ALA A 83 -2.40 3.51 2.89
N ASN A 84 -3.42 3.78 2.07
CA ASN A 84 -4.08 5.08 2.02
C ASN A 84 -4.80 5.39 3.33
N ASP A 85 -5.49 4.38 3.89
CA ASP A 85 -6.22 4.52 5.16
C ASP A 85 -5.28 4.83 6.33
N ILE A 86 -4.11 4.16 6.42
CA ILE A 86 -3.12 4.39 7.48
C ILE A 86 -2.54 5.81 7.38
N ILE A 87 -2.11 6.23 6.19
CA ILE A 87 -1.55 7.57 6.00
C ILE A 87 -2.58 8.62 6.38
N ARG A 88 -3.82 8.50 5.89
CA ARG A 88 -4.91 9.43 6.20
C ARG A 88 -5.18 9.53 7.71
N ARG A 89 -5.25 8.40 8.42
CA ARG A 89 -5.46 8.38 9.88
C ARG A 89 -4.30 9.00 10.65
N SER A 90 -3.08 8.87 10.13
CA SER A 90 -1.86 9.30 10.81
C SER A 90 -1.42 10.72 10.43
N ILE A 91 -2.01 11.33 9.41
CA ILE A 91 -1.50 12.57 8.79
C ILE A 91 -1.44 13.75 9.76
N SER A 92 -2.32 13.82 10.76
CA SER A 92 -2.32 14.85 11.80
C SER A 92 -1.19 14.68 12.83
N SER A 93 -0.55 13.48 12.87
CA SER A 93 0.51 13.20 13.83
C SER A 93 1.79 14.01 13.57
N ARG A 94 2.65 14.11 14.59
CA ARG A 94 3.94 14.82 14.51
C ARG A 94 4.86 14.27 13.40
N ARG A 95 4.72 13.00 13.04
CA ARG A 95 5.49 12.34 11.96
C ARG A 95 5.32 13.04 10.61
N PHE A 96 4.15 13.64 10.36
CA PHE A 96 3.82 14.33 9.12
C PHE A 96 3.91 15.86 9.24
N ALA A 97 4.63 16.39 10.24
CA ALA A 97 4.81 17.84 10.45
C ALA A 97 5.41 18.55 9.22
N TYR A 98 6.21 17.84 8.43
CA TYR A 98 6.82 18.34 7.19
C TYR A 98 5.80 18.76 6.11
N LEU A 99 4.55 18.29 6.20
CA LEU A 99 3.47 18.67 5.27
C LEU A 99 2.88 20.07 5.57
N GLY A 100 3.23 20.70 6.70
CA GLY A 100 2.68 21.96 7.13
C GLY A 100 1.25 21.85 7.65
N ASN A 101 0.33 22.74 7.21
CA ASN A 101 -1.07 22.71 7.64
C ASN A 101 -1.80 21.47 7.09
N ARG A 102 -2.46 20.70 7.96
CA ARG A 102 -3.11 19.41 7.66
C ARG A 102 -4.52 19.35 8.27
N LYS A 103 -5.17 20.50 8.46
CA LYS A 103 -6.52 20.55 9.02
C LYS A 103 -7.54 19.97 8.06
N ILE A 104 -7.41 20.28 6.78
CA ILE A 104 -8.27 19.78 5.71
C ILE A 104 -7.49 18.75 4.91
N VAL A 105 -8.05 17.54 4.79
CA VAL A 105 -7.48 16.43 4.02
C VAL A 105 -8.57 15.88 3.12
N GLU A 106 -8.45 16.13 1.82
CA GLU A 106 -9.35 15.61 0.81
C GLU A 106 -8.86 14.26 0.31
N LYS A 107 -9.78 13.29 0.16
CA LYS A 107 -9.48 11.95 -0.32
C LYS A 107 -9.92 11.82 -1.77
N GLU A 108 -9.09 11.18 -2.61
CA GLU A 108 -9.38 10.92 -4.03
C GLU A 108 -9.81 12.18 -4.79
N SER A 109 -9.21 13.33 -4.44
CA SER A 109 -9.54 14.63 -5.01
C SER A 109 -8.93 14.79 -6.41
N ILE A 110 -9.65 15.47 -7.31
CA ILE A 110 -9.13 15.79 -8.63
C ILE A 110 -8.48 17.17 -8.57
N VAL A 111 -7.16 17.21 -8.77
CA VAL A 111 -6.33 18.42 -8.75
C VAL A 111 -5.73 18.61 -10.15
N ASP A 112 -6.14 19.64 -10.86
CA ASP A 112 -5.69 19.91 -12.25
C ASP A 112 -5.70 18.69 -13.17
N GLY A 113 -6.77 17.88 -13.09
CA GLY A 113 -6.94 16.67 -13.89
C GLY A 113 -6.18 15.43 -13.38
N TYR A 114 -5.47 15.55 -12.25
CA TYR A 114 -4.85 14.42 -11.56
C TYR A 114 -5.70 13.95 -10.37
N LYS A 115 -6.00 12.67 -10.31
CA LYS A 115 -6.68 12.07 -9.16
C LYS A 115 -5.67 11.71 -8.07
N ALA A 116 -5.53 12.60 -7.08
CA ALA A 116 -4.64 12.41 -5.95
C ALA A 116 -5.22 11.40 -4.93
N ASP A 117 -4.38 10.58 -4.30
CA ASP A 117 -4.83 9.75 -3.18
C ASP A 117 -5.29 10.62 -1.99
N LEU A 118 -4.49 11.64 -1.64
CA LEU A 118 -4.85 12.69 -0.69
C LEU A 118 -4.42 14.06 -1.23
N PHE A 119 -5.19 15.09 -0.89
CA PHE A 119 -4.86 16.47 -1.19
C PHE A 119 -5.01 17.35 0.05
N LEU A 120 -4.05 18.23 0.26
CA LEU A 120 -4.05 19.24 1.34
C LEU A 120 -4.20 20.61 0.71
N PRO A 121 -5.44 21.17 0.62
CA PRO A 121 -5.69 22.41 -0.11
C PRO A 121 -4.95 23.59 0.48
N GLU A 122 -4.82 23.67 1.81
CA GLU A 122 -4.20 24.80 2.52
C GLU A 122 -2.69 24.93 2.21
N THR A 123 -2.03 23.87 1.78
CA THR A 123 -0.60 23.87 1.42
C THR A 123 -0.36 23.54 -0.05
N ALA A 124 -1.44 23.40 -0.84
CA ALA A 124 -1.42 22.92 -2.23
C ALA A 124 -0.58 21.66 -2.40
N THR A 125 -0.75 20.68 -1.48
CA THR A 125 0.08 19.47 -1.45
C THR A 125 -0.71 18.26 -1.96
N VAL A 126 -0.23 17.67 -3.05
CA VAL A 126 -0.69 16.39 -3.59
C VAL A 126 0.11 15.27 -2.98
N ILE A 127 -0.57 14.23 -2.49
CA ILE A 127 0.06 13.04 -1.91
C ILE A 127 -0.37 11.84 -2.72
N GLU A 128 0.63 11.14 -3.26
CA GLU A 128 0.48 9.84 -3.93
C GLU A 128 1.02 8.75 -3.01
N ILE A 129 0.27 7.65 -2.84
CA ILE A 129 0.60 6.58 -1.91
C ILE A 129 0.72 5.26 -2.66
N LYS A 130 1.84 4.58 -2.48
CA LYS A 130 2.10 3.26 -3.05
C LYS A 130 2.24 2.21 -1.96
N SER A 131 1.34 1.24 -1.97
CA SER A 131 1.45 0.08 -1.10
C SER A 131 2.48 -0.90 -1.63
N ILE A 132 3.28 -1.45 -0.74
CA ILE A 132 4.29 -2.48 -1.05
C ILE A 132 4.01 -3.71 -0.20
N ILE A 133 3.94 -4.87 -0.87
CA ILE A 133 3.91 -6.18 -0.24
C ILE A 133 5.22 -6.87 -0.60
N SER A 134 6.06 -7.14 0.40
CA SER A 134 7.33 -7.82 0.24
C SER A 134 7.60 -8.72 1.44
N THR A 135 8.17 -9.89 1.21
CA THR A 135 8.62 -10.82 2.26
C THR A 135 10.07 -10.59 2.68
N ARG A 136 10.80 -9.76 1.94
CA ARG A 136 12.21 -9.43 2.18
C ARG A 136 12.34 -8.19 3.05
N ASN A 137 13.49 -8.04 3.71
CA ASN A 137 13.82 -6.83 4.47
C ASN A 137 14.05 -5.62 3.56
N GLU A 138 14.50 -5.85 2.33
CA GLU A 138 14.58 -4.89 1.25
C GLU A 138 13.43 -5.15 0.28
N ALA A 139 12.59 -4.16 0.07
CA ALA A 139 11.49 -4.22 -0.88
C ALA A 139 11.89 -3.51 -2.17
N VAL A 140 11.96 -4.24 -3.27
CA VAL A 140 12.21 -3.65 -4.59
C VAL A 140 10.90 -3.14 -5.18
N PHE A 141 10.91 -1.93 -5.73
CA PHE A 141 9.72 -1.32 -6.36
C PHE A 141 10.13 -0.46 -7.59
N PRO A 142 9.34 -0.48 -8.68
CA PRO A 142 8.25 -1.40 -8.96
C PRO A 142 8.76 -2.81 -9.27
N THR A 143 7.89 -3.81 -9.23
CA THR A 143 8.22 -5.19 -9.60
C THR A 143 7.68 -5.57 -10.98
N VAL A 144 6.79 -4.75 -11.54
CA VAL A 144 6.19 -4.94 -12.87
C VAL A 144 6.09 -3.60 -13.59
N PHE A 145 6.18 -3.64 -14.91
CA PHE A 145 5.95 -2.47 -15.76
C PHE A 145 4.49 -2.01 -15.70
N SER A 146 4.27 -0.70 -15.72
CA SER A 146 2.94 -0.10 -15.71
C SER A 146 2.95 1.24 -16.44
N GLU A 147 2.33 1.30 -17.62
CA GLU A 147 2.10 2.55 -18.37
C GLU A 147 1.38 3.57 -17.49
N ARG A 148 0.36 3.14 -16.76
CA ARG A 148 -0.36 4.01 -15.82
C ARG A 148 0.56 4.68 -14.80
N ALA A 149 1.61 3.99 -14.33
CA ALA A 149 2.56 4.59 -13.38
C ALA A 149 3.42 5.68 -14.05
N LEU A 150 3.77 5.49 -15.33
CA LEU A 150 4.49 6.51 -16.11
C LEU A 150 3.59 7.72 -16.39
N GLU A 151 2.35 7.52 -16.80
CA GLU A 151 1.37 8.59 -16.97
C GLU A 151 1.15 9.39 -15.67
N GLN A 152 1.12 8.70 -14.52
CA GLN A 152 1.05 9.36 -13.21
C GLN A 152 2.24 10.31 -13.01
N PHE A 153 3.47 9.88 -13.31
CA PHE A 153 4.65 10.77 -13.18
C PHE A 153 4.59 11.95 -14.14
N CYS A 154 4.13 11.78 -15.38
CA CYS A 154 3.90 12.92 -16.27
C CYS A 154 3.00 13.97 -15.62
N LYS A 155 1.89 13.53 -15.03
CA LYS A 155 0.95 14.43 -14.33
C LYS A 155 1.55 15.05 -13.07
N LEU A 156 2.31 14.28 -12.28
CA LEU A 156 3.00 14.83 -11.11
C LEU A 156 4.04 15.88 -11.48
N LYS A 157 4.76 15.71 -12.60
CA LYS A 157 5.68 16.73 -13.15
C LYS A 157 4.93 18.01 -13.55
N GLU A 158 3.79 17.89 -14.24
CA GLU A 158 2.94 19.03 -14.56
C GLU A 158 2.51 19.79 -13.30
N LEU A 159 2.11 19.09 -12.24
CA LEU A 159 1.72 19.69 -10.98
C LEU A 159 2.90 20.42 -10.29
N LEU A 160 4.08 19.79 -10.26
CA LEU A 160 5.29 20.40 -9.72
C LEU A 160 5.65 21.69 -10.45
N THR A 161 5.57 21.71 -11.79
CA THR A 161 5.86 22.91 -12.60
C THR A 161 4.83 24.03 -12.39
N LYS A 162 3.59 23.68 -12.00
CA LYS A 162 2.53 24.63 -11.64
C LYS A 162 2.65 25.14 -10.20
N GLY A 163 3.64 24.70 -9.43
CA GLY A 163 3.89 25.15 -8.06
C GLY A 163 3.18 24.34 -6.97
N TYR A 164 2.52 23.23 -7.30
CA TYR A 164 2.02 22.32 -6.29
C TYR A 164 3.20 21.61 -5.59
N LYS A 165 3.03 21.31 -4.32
CA LYS A 165 3.91 20.38 -3.61
C LYS A 165 3.45 18.96 -3.90
N VAL A 166 4.39 18.07 -4.22
CA VAL A 166 4.10 16.66 -4.43
C VAL A 166 4.86 15.83 -3.40
N VAL A 167 4.14 14.96 -2.72
CA VAL A 167 4.71 14.01 -1.76
C VAL A 167 4.36 12.59 -2.21
N TYR A 168 5.38 11.77 -2.43
CA TYR A 168 5.25 10.38 -2.85
C TYR A 168 5.58 9.47 -1.67
N ILE A 169 4.62 8.65 -1.23
CA ILE A 169 4.76 7.86 -0.03
C ILE A 169 4.69 6.38 -0.34
N TYR A 170 5.76 5.65 -0.06
CA TYR A 170 5.74 4.19 -0.04
C TYR A 170 5.29 3.69 1.33
N VAL A 171 4.37 2.74 1.35
CA VAL A 171 3.92 2.07 2.58
C VAL A 171 4.11 0.57 2.44
N SER A 172 5.12 0.03 3.11
CA SER A 172 5.24 -1.41 3.24
C SER A 172 4.21 -1.93 4.24
N LEU A 173 3.36 -2.84 3.78
CA LEU A 173 2.36 -3.52 4.60
C LEU A 173 2.93 -4.73 5.38
N ASN A 174 4.26 -4.88 5.37
CA ASN A 174 5.02 -5.85 6.15
C ASN A 174 5.93 -5.12 7.15
N PRO A 175 5.80 -5.37 8.47
CA PRO A 175 6.56 -4.67 9.51
C PRO A 175 8.06 -4.96 9.51
N TYR A 176 8.52 -5.96 8.75
CA TYR A 176 9.92 -6.38 8.71
C TYR A 176 10.71 -5.73 7.57
N VAL A 177 10.07 -5.02 6.68
CA VAL A 177 10.77 -4.23 5.64
C VAL A 177 11.54 -3.09 6.30
N LYS A 178 12.79 -2.93 5.91
CA LYS A 178 13.71 -1.92 6.45
C LYS A 178 14.01 -0.82 5.45
N GLN A 179 13.91 -1.12 4.15
CA GLN A 179 14.18 -0.18 3.07
C GLN A 179 13.38 -0.51 1.82
N VAL A 180 13.11 0.51 1.01
CA VAL A 180 12.54 0.41 -0.33
C VAL A 180 13.65 0.76 -1.31
N LYS A 181 13.95 -0.15 -2.23
CA LYS A 181 14.92 0.06 -3.29
C LYS A 181 14.21 0.24 -4.62
N LEU A 182 14.56 1.29 -5.38
CA LEU A 182 14.07 1.42 -6.73
C LEU A 182 14.66 0.32 -7.61
N SER A 183 13.81 -0.27 -8.45
CA SER A 183 14.21 -1.36 -9.33
C SER A 183 15.32 -0.91 -10.29
N THR A 184 16.32 -1.78 -10.46
CA THR A 184 17.40 -1.63 -11.45
C THR A 184 17.16 -2.51 -12.69
N ASP A 185 16.00 -3.14 -12.80
CA ASP A 185 15.60 -3.93 -13.96
C ASP A 185 15.53 -3.01 -15.21
N LYS A 186 16.15 -3.45 -16.30
CA LYS A 186 16.17 -2.70 -17.56
C LYS A 186 14.79 -2.33 -18.09
N HIS A 187 13.80 -3.22 -17.90
CA HIS A 187 12.41 -2.98 -18.30
C HIS A 187 11.68 -1.95 -17.42
N LEU A 188 12.26 -1.59 -16.27
CA LEU A 188 11.69 -0.66 -15.31
C LEU A 188 12.50 0.64 -15.18
N MET A 189 13.54 0.82 -16.00
CA MET A 189 14.42 2.00 -15.95
C MET A 189 13.69 3.30 -16.23
N GLU A 190 12.65 3.28 -17.06
CA GLU A 190 11.86 4.47 -17.34
C GLU A 190 11.11 4.97 -16.12
N TYR A 191 10.55 4.05 -15.31
CA TYR A 191 9.96 4.40 -14.02
C TYR A 191 10.96 5.13 -13.12
N LYS A 192 12.17 4.56 -12.98
CA LYS A 192 13.23 5.16 -12.16
C LYS A 192 13.63 6.53 -12.67
N LYS A 193 13.82 6.68 -13.99
CA LYS A 193 14.15 7.96 -14.64
C LYS A 193 13.10 9.02 -14.30
N MET A 194 11.81 8.74 -14.54
CA MET A 194 10.72 9.68 -14.26
C MET A 194 10.58 10.02 -12.79
N PHE A 195 10.80 9.03 -11.91
CA PHE A 195 10.84 9.25 -10.47
C PHE A 195 11.96 10.26 -10.09
N CYS A 196 13.19 10.06 -10.60
CA CYS A 196 14.33 10.97 -10.35
C CYS A 196 14.06 12.37 -10.89
N GLU A 197 13.50 12.50 -12.09
CA GLU A 197 13.11 13.79 -12.66
C GLU A 197 12.08 14.52 -11.78
N CYS A 198 11.12 13.81 -11.21
CA CYS A 198 10.19 14.41 -10.24
C CYS A 198 10.91 14.86 -8.96
N MET A 199 11.87 14.07 -8.46
CA MET A 199 12.69 14.45 -7.30
C MET A 199 13.50 15.73 -7.56
N GLU A 200 14.11 15.85 -8.75
CA GLU A 200 14.83 17.06 -9.17
C GLU A 200 13.92 18.29 -9.25
N LEU A 201 12.66 18.12 -9.59
CA LEU A 201 11.62 19.17 -9.57
C LEU A 201 11.07 19.47 -8.17
N GLY A 202 11.57 18.80 -7.12
CA GLY A 202 11.20 19.07 -5.73
C GLY A 202 10.14 18.14 -5.14
N MET A 203 9.85 17.00 -5.79
CA MET A 203 9.01 15.96 -5.17
C MET A 203 9.66 15.44 -3.88
N CYS A 204 8.91 15.46 -2.79
CA CYS A 204 9.33 14.84 -1.53
C CYS A 204 8.97 13.37 -1.53
N CYS A 205 9.91 12.48 -1.23
CA CYS A 205 9.64 11.06 -1.12
C CYS A 205 9.83 10.57 0.31
N LYS A 206 8.91 9.73 0.79
CA LYS A 206 8.93 9.10 2.12
C LYS A 206 8.55 7.65 2.02
N ALA A 207 9.06 6.83 2.94
CA ALA A 207 8.70 5.42 3.04
C ALA A 207 8.44 5.03 4.49
N TYR A 208 7.41 4.22 4.71
CA TYR A 208 7.00 3.75 6.02
C TYR A 208 6.75 2.24 6.01
N ALA A 209 7.09 1.57 7.11
CA ALA A 209 6.63 0.22 7.39
C ALA A 209 5.42 0.28 8.32
N ALA A 210 4.40 -0.52 8.01
CA ALA A 210 3.21 -0.68 8.83
C ALA A 210 3.27 -1.98 9.64
N GLU A 211 2.60 -2.00 10.79
CA GLU A 211 2.43 -3.19 11.62
C GLU A 211 1.00 -3.31 12.12
N MET A 212 0.59 -4.53 12.40
CA MET A 212 -0.66 -4.78 13.11
C MET A 212 -0.38 -4.82 14.62
N LYS A 213 -1.13 -4.01 15.37
CA LYS A 213 -1.07 -3.96 16.83
C LYS A 213 -2.48 -3.73 17.39
N ASN A 214 -2.89 -4.57 18.34
CA ASN A 214 -4.22 -4.49 18.98
C ASN A 214 -5.40 -4.44 17.98
N GLY A 215 -5.34 -5.23 16.91
CA GLY A 215 -6.41 -5.28 15.89
C GLY A 215 -6.41 -4.10 14.90
N GLU A 216 -5.46 -3.19 14.99
CA GLU A 216 -5.33 -2.05 14.08
C GLU A 216 -4.01 -2.10 13.30
N THR A 217 -4.03 -1.59 12.08
CA THR A 217 -2.82 -1.40 11.29
C THR A 217 -2.35 0.03 11.45
N LEU A 218 -1.10 0.19 11.90
CA LEU A 218 -0.49 1.48 12.25
C LEU A 218 0.87 1.62 11.57
N ILE A 219 1.33 2.87 11.43
CA ILE A 219 2.72 3.12 10.99
C ILE A 219 3.67 2.72 12.13
N LYS A 220 4.53 1.74 11.86
CA LYS A 220 5.57 1.30 12.78
C LYS A 220 6.73 2.29 12.83
N LYS A 221 7.32 2.58 11.67
CA LYS A 221 8.51 3.43 11.53
C LYS A 221 8.64 3.97 10.11
N GLU A 222 9.42 5.04 9.97
CA GLU A 222 9.99 5.46 8.69
C GLU A 222 11.10 4.48 8.29
N ILE A 223 11.24 4.20 7.00
CA ILE A 223 12.24 3.31 6.42
C ILE A 223 12.98 4.02 5.29
N GLU A 224 14.15 3.53 4.97
CA GLU A 224 15.04 4.12 3.97
C GLU A 224 14.51 3.92 2.54
N ILE A 225 14.84 4.87 1.66
CA ILE A 225 14.63 4.77 0.21
C ILE A 225 16.01 4.76 -0.45
N VAL A 226 16.31 3.70 -1.19
CA VAL A 226 17.58 3.52 -1.89
C VAL A 226 17.35 3.74 -3.38
N ILE A 227 18.08 4.71 -3.94
CA ILE A 227 18.07 5.08 -5.35
C ILE A 227 19.51 4.91 -5.83
N ASP A 228 19.85 3.72 -6.36
CA ASP A 228 21.19 3.45 -6.91
C ASP A 228 21.38 4.05 -8.31
#